data_4100abfcde133c1b9f5b2b887295c51c
#
_entry.id   4100abfcde133c1b9f5b2b887295c51c
#
_cell.length_a   1.000
_cell.length_b   1.000
_cell.length_c   1.000
_cell.angle_alpha   90.00
_cell.angle_beta   90.00
_cell.angle_gamma   90.00
#
_symmetry.space_group_name_H-M   'P 1'
#
loop_
_entity.id
_entity.type
_entity.pdbx_description
1 polymer ?
#
loop_
_entity_poly.entity_id
_entity_poly.type
_entity_poly.pdbx_seq_one_letter_code
_entity_poly.pdbx_strand_id
1 'polypeptide(L)'
;VENALKLLDIWQYRDRNPFDLSGGQMQRVAIASVLVMRPDVMILDEPTSQLDPIAASDFLETVKKINRDIGTTVIITEHRLQDIVPYADKAFVMDKGNVFLEGSPREIGAALREQKHGMFLSMPVPMQIYGSTDSQEPCPLTVSEGRQWLERYCRTANITEEKRIKINTDFLASVRAGEQQHAVKEEPAIQLKDVWFRYEKDSPDVVRDLSLEVRKGEFYALVGGNGTGKSTTLSLLSRVRQPY
;
A
#
# COMPACT_ATOMS: atom_id res chain seq x y z
N VAL A 1 21.51 -19.20 11.06
CA VAL A 1 21.64 -18.00 10.21
C VAL A 1 21.19 -18.33 8.79
N GLU A 2 21.81 -19.31 8.11
CA GLU A 2 21.51 -19.65 6.71
C GLU A 2 20.03 -19.89 6.44
N ASN A 3 19.36 -20.70 7.26
CA ASN A 3 17.93 -20.97 7.11
C ASN A 3 17.06 -19.71 7.24
N ALA A 4 17.42 -18.78 8.12
CA ALA A 4 16.70 -17.52 8.26
C ALA A 4 16.88 -16.64 7.02
N LEU A 5 18.08 -16.55 6.47
CA LEU A 5 18.34 -15.77 5.25
C LEU A 5 17.63 -16.37 4.02
N LYS A 6 17.58 -17.70 3.92
CA LYS A 6 16.83 -18.38 2.83
C LYS A 6 15.32 -18.20 2.96
N LEU A 7 14.78 -18.30 4.19
CA LEU A 7 13.35 -18.11 4.45
C LEU A 7 12.89 -16.71 4.04
N LEU A 8 13.75 -15.70 4.22
CA LEU A 8 13.49 -14.30 3.94
C LEU A 8 13.92 -13.87 2.53
N ASP A 9 14.40 -14.81 1.70
CA ASP A 9 14.87 -14.57 0.33
C ASP A 9 15.95 -13.47 0.23
N ILE A 10 16.91 -13.52 1.16
CA ILE A 10 18.04 -12.58 1.22
C ILE A 10 19.41 -13.29 1.29
N TRP A 11 19.43 -14.61 1.09
CA TRP A 11 20.69 -15.40 1.10
C TRP A 11 21.70 -14.91 0.07
N GLN A 12 21.25 -14.47 -1.09
CA GLN A 12 22.08 -13.94 -2.18
C GLN A 12 22.82 -12.65 -1.80
N TYR A 13 22.39 -11.97 -0.75
CA TYR A 13 23.01 -10.70 -0.28
C TYR A 13 23.94 -10.89 0.94
N ARG A 14 24.20 -12.13 1.41
CA ARG A 14 24.94 -12.42 2.63
C ARG A 14 26.35 -11.82 2.70
N ASP A 15 26.97 -11.63 1.53
CA ASP A 15 28.33 -11.09 1.39
C ASP A 15 28.33 -9.59 1.00
N ARG A 16 27.17 -8.94 0.92
CA ARG A 16 27.04 -7.52 0.59
C ARG A 16 27.21 -6.66 1.85
N ASN A 17 27.72 -5.45 1.63
CA ASN A 17 27.72 -4.45 2.68
C ASN A 17 26.25 -4.07 3.02
N PRO A 18 25.84 -4.04 4.30
CA PRO A 18 24.50 -3.64 4.70
C PRO A 18 24.05 -2.26 4.14
N PHE A 19 24.96 -1.33 3.97
CA PHE A 19 24.66 0.01 3.42
C PHE A 19 24.30 -0.01 1.93
N ASP A 20 24.59 -1.08 1.21
CA ASP A 20 24.25 -1.26 -0.21
C ASP A 20 22.89 -1.96 -0.39
N LEU A 21 22.20 -2.27 0.71
CA LEU A 21 20.90 -2.93 0.69
C LEU A 21 19.77 -1.89 0.54
N SER A 22 18.72 -2.28 -0.20
CA SER A 22 17.48 -1.48 -0.22
C SER A 22 16.79 -1.51 1.15
N GLY A 23 15.90 -0.54 1.42
CA GLY A 23 15.16 -0.47 2.68
C GLY A 23 14.43 -1.79 3.02
N GLY A 24 13.77 -2.42 2.04
CA GLY A 24 13.12 -3.72 2.23
C GLY A 24 14.08 -4.87 2.49
N GLN A 25 15.26 -4.88 1.84
CA GLN A 25 16.31 -5.86 2.11
C GLN A 25 16.88 -5.67 3.51
N MET A 26 17.11 -4.44 3.93
CA MET A 26 17.60 -4.11 5.29
C MET A 26 16.60 -4.59 6.36
N GLN A 27 15.31 -4.38 6.16
CA GLN A 27 14.29 -4.87 7.09
C GLN A 27 14.23 -6.40 7.16
N ARG A 28 14.35 -7.09 6.02
CA ARG A 28 14.47 -8.55 6.03
C ARG A 28 15.71 -9.04 6.77
N VAL A 29 16.84 -8.34 6.66
CA VAL A 29 18.05 -8.63 7.46
C VAL A 29 17.77 -8.42 8.95
N ALA A 30 17.08 -7.35 9.34
CA ALA A 30 16.68 -7.11 10.73
C ALA A 30 15.80 -8.25 11.27
N ILE A 31 14.79 -8.70 10.51
CA ILE A 31 13.98 -9.87 10.89
C ILE A 31 14.85 -11.13 10.99
N ALA A 32 15.75 -11.36 10.02
CA ALA A 32 16.64 -12.53 10.07
C ALA A 32 17.45 -12.59 11.35
N SER A 33 17.96 -11.44 11.81
CA SER A 33 18.74 -11.37 13.06
C SER A 33 17.91 -11.75 14.30
N VAL A 34 16.63 -11.37 14.33
CA VAL A 34 15.70 -11.74 15.40
C VAL A 34 15.32 -13.22 15.31
N LEU A 35 15.01 -13.71 14.10
CA LEU A 35 14.62 -15.12 13.89
C LEU A 35 15.71 -16.14 14.25
N VAL A 36 16.98 -15.76 14.13
CA VAL A 36 18.10 -16.63 14.56
C VAL A 36 18.03 -16.95 16.04
N MET A 37 17.46 -16.06 16.86
CA MET A 37 17.26 -16.27 18.30
C MET A 37 16.07 -17.21 18.60
N ARG A 38 15.26 -17.58 17.59
CA ARG A 38 14.05 -18.41 17.72
C ARG A 38 13.09 -17.89 18.78
N PRO A 39 12.62 -16.65 18.67
CA PRO A 39 11.72 -16.07 19.66
C PRO A 39 10.33 -16.72 19.58
N ASP A 40 9.69 -16.93 20.74
CA ASP A 40 8.27 -17.32 20.80
C ASP A 40 7.34 -16.17 20.41
N VAL A 41 7.77 -14.92 20.69
CA VAL A 41 7.04 -13.69 20.39
C VAL A 41 7.96 -12.70 19.67
N MET A 42 7.49 -12.15 18.55
CA MET A 42 8.16 -11.11 17.79
C MET A 42 7.29 -9.84 17.79
N ILE A 43 7.88 -8.71 18.19
CA ILE A 43 7.21 -7.41 18.22
C ILE A 43 7.79 -6.55 17.11
N LEU A 44 6.91 -6.00 16.28
CA LEU A 44 7.25 -5.15 15.13
C LEU A 44 6.51 -3.81 15.27
N ASP A 45 7.26 -2.73 15.39
CA ASP A 45 6.73 -1.39 15.54
C ASP A 45 6.85 -0.63 14.20
N GLU A 46 5.71 -0.37 13.55
CA GLU A 46 5.57 0.29 12.26
C GLU A 46 6.57 -0.19 11.18
N PRO A 47 6.71 -1.50 10.98
CA PRO A 47 7.79 -2.02 10.14
C PRO A 47 7.66 -1.68 8.67
N THR A 48 6.48 -1.24 8.19
CA THR A 48 6.28 -0.89 6.79
C THR A 48 6.38 0.60 6.50
N SER A 49 6.61 1.45 7.51
CA SER A 49 6.58 2.92 7.39
C SER A 49 7.57 3.48 6.38
N GLN A 50 8.72 2.84 6.18
CA GLN A 50 9.78 3.26 5.26
C GLN A 50 9.75 2.52 3.91
N LEU A 51 8.77 1.64 3.71
CA LEU A 51 8.65 0.83 2.51
C LEU A 51 7.68 1.45 1.50
N ASP A 52 7.97 1.22 0.23
CA ASP A 52 6.96 1.44 -0.80
C ASP A 52 5.85 0.37 -0.70
N PRO A 53 4.68 0.58 -1.33
CA PRO A 53 3.53 -0.33 -1.19
C PRO A 53 3.83 -1.79 -1.58
N ILE A 54 4.68 -2.01 -2.59
CA ILE A 54 5.02 -3.37 -3.06
C ILE A 54 5.89 -4.05 -2.01
N ALA A 55 6.97 -3.38 -1.59
CA ALA A 55 7.87 -3.90 -0.56
C ALA A 55 7.16 -4.11 0.79
N ALA A 56 6.18 -3.26 1.14
CA ALA A 56 5.36 -3.42 2.33
C ALA A 56 4.49 -4.67 2.28
N SER A 57 3.83 -4.92 1.14
CA SER A 57 3.03 -6.14 0.93
C SER A 57 3.89 -7.40 1.03
N ASP A 58 5.02 -7.45 0.33
CA ASP A 58 5.97 -8.58 0.38
C ASP A 58 6.50 -8.83 1.80
N PHE A 59 6.73 -7.75 2.56
CA PHE A 59 7.17 -7.83 3.95
C PHE A 59 6.10 -8.47 4.83
N LEU A 60 4.84 -8.01 4.75
CA LEU A 60 3.72 -8.55 5.54
C LEU A 60 3.44 -10.02 5.20
N GLU A 61 3.51 -10.40 3.93
CA GLU A 61 3.41 -11.80 3.51
C GLU A 61 4.53 -12.65 4.13
N THR A 62 5.76 -12.12 4.16
CA THR A 62 6.90 -12.78 4.79
C THR A 62 6.66 -12.96 6.30
N VAL A 63 6.18 -11.95 7.00
CA VAL A 63 5.84 -12.02 8.43
C VAL A 63 4.73 -13.05 8.68
N LYS A 64 3.69 -13.07 7.85
CA LYS A 64 2.62 -14.09 7.95
C LYS A 64 3.14 -15.50 7.71
N LYS A 65 4.07 -15.67 6.76
CA LYS A 65 4.73 -16.96 6.53
C LYS A 65 5.52 -17.42 7.76
N ILE A 66 6.27 -16.53 8.40
CA ILE A 66 7.00 -16.82 9.65
C ILE A 66 6.02 -17.27 10.73
N ASN A 67 4.95 -16.53 10.95
CA ASN A 67 3.91 -16.86 11.93
C ASN A 67 3.33 -18.26 11.67
N ARG A 68 2.97 -18.55 10.44
CA ARG A 68 2.32 -19.84 10.06
C ARG A 68 3.30 -21.02 10.09
N ASP A 69 4.50 -20.85 9.50
CA ASP A 69 5.40 -21.98 9.23
C ASP A 69 6.33 -22.27 10.43
N ILE A 70 6.63 -21.26 11.26
CA ILE A 70 7.49 -21.41 12.46
C ILE A 70 6.65 -21.43 13.75
N GLY A 71 5.45 -20.86 13.75
CA GLY A 71 4.59 -20.75 14.93
C GLY A 71 4.95 -19.56 15.85
N THR A 72 5.81 -18.64 15.41
CA THR A 72 6.17 -17.44 16.17
C THR A 72 4.93 -16.54 16.32
N THR A 73 4.58 -16.15 17.55
CA THR A 73 3.55 -15.15 17.79
C THR A 73 4.04 -13.78 17.32
N VAL A 74 3.23 -13.05 16.57
CA VAL A 74 3.59 -11.73 16.05
C VAL A 74 2.67 -10.68 16.64
N ILE A 75 3.25 -9.61 17.20
CA ILE A 75 2.57 -8.39 17.59
C ILE A 75 3.09 -7.29 16.68
N ILE A 76 2.20 -6.61 15.96
CA ILE A 76 2.59 -5.58 15.00
C ILE A 76 1.75 -4.32 15.20
N THR A 77 2.38 -3.15 15.18
CA THR A 77 1.70 -1.87 15.08
C THR A 77 1.77 -1.36 13.65
N GLU A 78 0.68 -0.83 13.12
CA GLU A 78 0.63 -0.28 11.76
C GLU A 78 -0.43 0.82 11.65
N HIS A 79 -0.16 1.78 10.77
CA HIS A 79 -1.11 2.85 10.43
C HIS A 79 -1.96 2.50 9.20
N ARG A 80 -1.44 1.66 8.31
CA ARG A 80 -2.13 1.21 7.10
C ARG A 80 -2.99 -0.01 7.39
N LEU A 81 -4.17 0.22 7.96
CA LEU A 81 -5.07 -0.86 8.38
C LEU A 81 -5.49 -1.76 7.21
N GLN A 82 -5.66 -1.20 6.02
CA GLN A 82 -6.00 -1.96 4.81
C GLN A 82 -4.99 -3.06 4.48
N ASP A 83 -3.71 -2.86 4.83
CA ASP A 83 -2.63 -3.76 4.49
C ASP A 83 -2.46 -4.86 5.56
N ILE A 84 -2.70 -4.55 6.85
CA ILE A 84 -2.46 -5.49 7.96
C ILE A 84 -3.70 -6.26 8.40
N VAL A 85 -4.89 -5.64 8.35
CA VAL A 85 -6.14 -6.24 8.83
C VAL A 85 -6.45 -7.62 8.19
N PRO A 86 -6.20 -7.86 6.89
CA PRO A 86 -6.41 -9.17 6.29
C PRO A 86 -5.52 -10.30 6.84
N TYR A 87 -4.41 -9.96 7.47
CA TYR A 87 -3.45 -10.94 8.02
C TYR A 87 -3.62 -11.19 9.51
N ALA A 88 -4.28 -10.28 10.23
CA ALA A 88 -4.42 -10.34 11.67
C ALA A 88 -5.47 -11.40 12.10
N ASP A 89 -5.15 -12.16 13.14
CA ASP A 89 -6.12 -13.04 13.80
C ASP A 89 -6.92 -12.25 14.86
N LYS A 90 -6.28 -11.27 15.51
CA LYS A 90 -6.85 -10.38 16.51
C LYS A 90 -6.30 -8.97 16.36
N ALA A 91 -7.14 -7.97 16.62
CA ALA A 91 -6.73 -6.57 16.59
C ALA A 91 -7.14 -5.84 17.86
N PHE A 92 -6.34 -4.86 18.24
CA PHE A 92 -6.60 -3.91 19.31
C PHE A 92 -6.61 -2.50 18.70
N VAL A 93 -7.67 -1.77 18.94
CA VAL A 93 -7.76 -0.36 18.57
C VAL A 93 -7.51 0.47 19.82
N MET A 94 -6.51 1.34 19.77
CA MET A 94 -6.16 2.21 20.88
C MET A 94 -6.62 3.65 20.61
N ASP A 95 -7.19 4.28 21.62
CA ASP A 95 -7.49 5.72 21.65
C ASP A 95 -7.10 6.31 23.00
N LYS A 96 -6.41 7.44 22.98
CA LYS A 96 -5.99 8.20 24.17
C LYS A 96 -5.33 7.34 25.26
N GLY A 97 -4.52 6.35 24.83
CA GLY A 97 -3.79 5.46 25.74
C GLY A 97 -4.59 4.28 26.30
N ASN A 98 -5.84 4.12 25.90
CA ASN A 98 -6.70 3.00 26.31
C ASN A 98 -7.01 2.09 25.12
N VAL A 99 -7.24 0.79 25.41
CA VAL A 99 -7.81 -0.12 24.43
C VAL A 99 -9.28 0.22 24.27
N PHE A 100 -9.63 0.74 23.10
CA PHE A 100 -10.98 1.16 22.75
C PHE A 100 -11.83 0.01 22.21
N LEU A 101 -11.25 -0.84 21.37
CA LEU A 101 -11.86 -2.04 20.81
C LEU A 101 -10.84 -3.18 20.79
N GLU A 102 -11.34 -4.39 21.01
CA GLU A 102 -10.57 -5.63 20.93
C GLU A 102 -11.42 -6.71 20.28
N GLY A 103 -10.86 -7.47 19.36
CA GLY A 103 -11.57 -8.57 18.72
C GLY A 103 -10.92 -9.00 17.41
N SER A 104 -11.62 -9.86 16.68
CA SER A 104 -11.25 -10.21 15.32
C SER A 104 -11.36 -8.99 14.39
N PRO A 105 -10.64 -8.95 13.28
CA PRO A 105 -10.76 -7.86 12.30
C PRO A 105 -12.20 -7.58 11.84
N ARG A 106 -13.05 -8.61 11.75
CA ARG A 106 -14.47 -8.46 11.37
C ARG A 106 -15.29 -7.78 12.47
N GLU A 107 -15.07 -8.15 13.73
CA GLU A 107 -15.73 -7.53 14.88
C GLU A 107 -15.32 -6.08 15.03
N ILE A 108 -14.01 -5.78 14.88
CA ILE A 108 -13.49 -4.41 14.90
C ILE A 108 -14.12 -3.57 13.78
N GLY A 109 -14.17 -4.09 12.55
CA GLY A 109 -14.81 -3.39 11.43
C GLY A 109 -16.29 -3.10 11.66
N ALA A 110 -17.03 -4.06 12.20
CA ALA A 110 -18.44 -3.90 12.55
C ALA A 110 -18.64 -2.82 13.63
N ALA A 111 -17.85 -2.86 14.70
CA ALA A 111 -17.91 -1.90 15.79
C ALA A 111 -17.54 -0.47 15.36
N LEU A 112 -16.48 -0.32 14.55
CA LEU A 112 -16.07 0.99 14.00
C LEU A 112 -17.16 1.58 13.08
N ARG A 113 -17.83 0.73 12.30
CA ARG A 113 -18.96 1.14 11.44
C ARG A 113 -20.14 1.61 12.27
N GLU A 114 -20.58 0.81 13.24
CA GLU A 114 -21.74 1.09 14.10
C GLU A 114 -21.54 2.42 14.85
N GLN A 115 -20.34 2.63 15.37
CA GLN A 115 -19.96 3.85 16.09
C GLN A 115 -19.66 5.04 15.17
N LYS A 116 -19.74 4.86 13.84
CA LYS A 116 -19.37 5.87 12.82
C LYS A 116 -17.97 6.45 13.06
N HIS A 117 -17.03 5.62 13.52
CA HIS A 117 -15.70 6.06 13.86
C HIS A 117 -14.87 6.30 12.58
N GLY A 118 -14.10 7.39 12.54
CA GLY A 118 -13.32 7.79 11.35
C GLY A 118 -12.32 6.73 10.86
N MET A 119 -11.80 5.89 11.76
CA MET A 119 -10.92 4.77 11.40
C MET A 119 -11.57 3.75 10.47
N PHE A 120 -12.91 3.68 10.41
CA PHE A 120 -13.59 2.77 9.47
C PHE A 120 -13.19 3.04 8.01
N LEU A 121 -12.92 4.29 7.66
CA LEU A 121 -12.46 4.69 6.32
C LEU A 121 -11.03 4.22 5.98
N SER A 122 -10.28 3.77 6.99
CA SER A 122 -8.93 3.18 6.79
C SER A 122 -8.96 1.65 6.75
N MET A 123 -10.13 1.03 6.93
CA MET A 123 -10.28 -0.42 6.83
C MET A 123 -10.16 -0.91 5.37
N PRO A 124 -9.93 -2.20 5.11
CA PRO A 124 -9.90 -2.75 3.76
C PRO A 124 -11.11 -2.36 2.91
N VAL A 125 -10.89 -1.99 1.65
CA VAL A 125 -11.96 -1.56 0.73
C VAL A 125 -13.15 -2.52 0.67
N PRO A 126 -12.98 -3.86 0.66
CA PRO A 126 -14.12 -4.78 0.72
C PRO A 126 -15.01 -4.58 1.95
N MET A 127 -14.41 -4.27 3.13
CA MET A 127 -15.17 -3.95 4.35
C MET A 127 -15.93 -2.64 4.22
N GLN A 128 -15.32 -1.62 3.61
CA GLN A 128 -15.97 -0.32 3.38
C GLN A 128 -17.18 -0.46 2.45
N ILE A 129 -17.03 -1.20 1.36
CA ILE A 129 -18.14 -1.48 0.41
C ILE A 129 -19.25 -2.26 1.13
N TYR A 130 -18.88 -3.32 1.85
CA TYR A 130 -19.83 -4.09 2.68
C TYR A 130 -20.55 -3.19 3.68
N GLY A 131 -19.82 -2.28 4.30
CA GLY A 131 -20.34 -1.31 5.27
C GLY A 131 -21.39 -0.34 4.71
N SER A 132 -21.43 -0.13 3.41
CA SER A 132 -22.45 0.71 2.73
C SER A 132 -23.70 -0.05 2.33
N THR A 133 -23.80 -1.34 2.67
CA THR A 133 -24.95 -2.21 2.35
C THR A 133 -25.67 -2.63 3.63
N ASP A 134 -26.83 -3.23 3.48
CA ASP A 134 -27.63 -3.86 4.54
C ASP A 134 -27.38 -5.37 4.66
N SER A 135 -26.30 -5.89 4.05
CA SER A 135 -25.96 -7.30 4.06
C SER A 135 -25.77 -7.84 5.48
N GLN A 136 -26.29 -9.02 5.72
CA GLN A 136 -26.13 -9.77 6.98
C GLN A 136 -25.11 -10.91 6.83
N GLU A 137 -24.50 -11.08 5.66
CA GLU A 137 -23.43 -12.06 5.46
C GLU A 137 -22.14 -11.64 6.22
N PRO A 138 -21.21 -12.59 6.46
CA PRO A 138 -19.92 -12.23 7.05
C PRO A 138 -19.18 -11.15 6.25
N CYS A 139 -18.70 -10.13 6.95
CA CYS A 139 -17.97 -9.02 6.35
C CYS A 139 -16.69 -9.51 5.64
N PRO A 140 -16.46 -9.20 4.36
CA PRO A 140 -15.27 -9.62 3.64
C PRO A 140 -14.05 -8.81 4.10
N LEU A 141 -12.89 -9.47 4.28
CA LEU A 141 -11.64 -8.83 4.64
C LEU A 141 -10.72 -8.61 3.42
N THR A 142 -10.75 -9.55 2.48
CA THR A 142 -9.88 -9.54 1.30
C THR A 142 -10.66 -9.20 0.03
N VAL A 143 -9.94 -8.78 -1.01
CA VAL A 143 -10.55 -8.51 -2.33
C VAL A 143 -11.21 -9.77 -2.90
N SER A 144 -10.62 -10.95 -2.68
CA SER A 144 -11.22 -12.22 -3.12
C SER A 144 -12.55 -12.51 -2.43
N GLU A 145 -12.58 -12.37 -1.10
CA GLU A 145 -13.83 -12.51 -0.33
C GLU A 145 -14.87 -11.47 -0.74
N GLY A 146 -14.41 -10.22 -0.92
CA GLY A 146 -15.27 -9.11 -1.36
C GLY A 146 -15.92 -9.36 -2.72
N ARG A 147 -15.18 -9.91 -3.68
CA ARG A 147 -15.71 -10.28 -4.99
C ARG A 147 -16.78 -11.37 -4.87
N GLN A 148 -16.48 -12.44 -4.14
CA GLN A 148 -17.43 -13.54 -3.94
C GLN A 148 -18.70 -13.09 -3.21
N TRP A 149 -18.55 -12.27 -2.16
CA TRP A 149 -19.67 -11.68 -1.46
C TRP A 149 -20.49 -10.77 -2.37
N LEU A 150 -19.85 -9.89 -3.12
CA LEU A 150 -20.53 -8.95 -4.01
C LEU A 150 -21.33 -9.66 -5.11
N GLU A 151 -20.81 -10.75 -5.67
CA GLU A 151 -21.54 -11.58 -6.63
C GLU A 151 -22.82 -12.16 -6.03
N ARG A 152 -22.75 -12.69 -4.80
CA ARG A 152 -23.94 -13.20 -4.10
C ARG A 152 -24.92 -12.08 -3.79
N TYR A 153 -24.43 -10.97 -3.23
CA TYR A 153 -25.24 -9.81 -2.89
C TYR A 153 -25.98 -9.25 -4.10
N CYS A 154 -25.32 -9.10 -5.23
CA CYS A 154 -25.96 -8.61 -6.47
C CYS A 154 -27.04 -9.55 -6.99
N ARG A 155 -26.88 -10.86 -6.85
CA ARG A 155 -27.93 -11.84 -7.22
C ARG A 155 -29.14 -11.72 -6.30
N THR A 156 -28.94 -11.60 -5.01
CA THR A 156 -30.02 -11.47 -4.02
C THR A 156 -30.76 -10.13 -4.17
N ALA A 157 -30.04 -9.05 -4.44
CA ALA A 157 -30.60 -7.71 -4.61
C ALA A 157 -31.22 -7.47 -6.01
N ASN A 158 -31.30 -8.50 -6.87
CA ASN A 158 -31.80 -8.39 -8.26
C ASN A 158 -31.14 -7.24 -9.06
N ILE A 159 -29.83 -7.02 -8.85
CA ILE A 159 -29.09 -6.04 -9.62
C ILE A 159 -28.75 -6.67 -10.98
N THR A 160 -29.53 -6.28 -11.99
CA THR A 160 -29.35 -6.75 -13.39
C THR A 160 -28.06 -6.21 -14.01
N GLU A 161 -27.53 -6.93 -15.00
CA GLU A 161 -26.35 -6.51 -15.78
C GLU A 161 -26.55 -5.13 -16.41
N GLU A 162 -27.74 -4.83 -16.87
CA GLU A 162 -28.11 -3.51 -17.43
C GLU A 162 -27.95 -2.38 -16.41
N LYS A 163 -28.37 -2.59 -15.15
CA LYS A 163 -28.15 -1.60 -14.08
C LYS A 163 -26.67 -1.42 -13.76
N ARG A 164 -25.88 -2.50 -13.80
CA ARG A 164 -24.41 -2.44 -13.61
C ARG A 164 -23.73 -1.61 -14.71
N ILE A 165 -24.10 -1.86 -15.98
CA ILE A 165 -23.56 -1.14 -17.14
C ILE A 165 -23.94 0.35 -17.05
N LYS A 166 -25.19 0.67 -16.70
CA LYS A 166 -25.64 2.06 -16.56
C LYS A 166 -24.86 2.83 -15.50
N ILE A 167 -24.69 2.25 -14.30
CA ILE A 167 -23.90 2.87 -13.21
C ILE A 167 -22.46 3.13 -13.66
N ASN A 168 -21.86 2.16 -14.35
CA ASN A 168 -20.47 2.27 -14.83
C ASN A 168 -20.34 3.35 -15.92
N THR A 169 -21.34 3.44 -16.81
CA THR A 169 -21.37 4.45 -17.90
C THR A 169 -21.56 5.86 -17.33
N ASP A 170 -22.45 6.02 -16.37
CA ASP A 170 -22.73 7.31 -15.71
C ASP A 170 -21.51 7.78 -14.89
N PHE A 171 -20.83 6.86 -14.19
CA PHE A 171 -19.59 7.15 -13.46
C PHE A 171 -18.46 7.58 -14.40
N LEU A 172 -18.23 6.84 -15.49
CA LEU A 172 -17.20 7.19 -16.48
C LEU A 172 -17.52 8.53 -17.19
N ALA A 173 -18.78 8.82 -17.44
CA ALA A 173 -19.20 10.10 -17.99
C ALA A 173 -18.93 11.25 -17.01
N SER A 174 -19.17 11.07 -15.71
CA SER A 174 -18.89 12.08 -14.68
C SER A 174 -17.38 12.35 -14.52
N VAL A 175 -16.55 11.32 -14.58
CA VAL A 175 -15.09 11.45 -14.55
C VAL A 175 -14.59 12.24 -15.76
N ARG A 176 -15.03 11.89 -16.97
CA ARG A 176 -14.67 12.60 -18.21
C ARG A 176 -15.14 14.05 -18.24
N ALA A 177 -16.33 14.35 -17.69
CA ALA A 177 -16.82 15.71 -17.58
C ALA A 177 -15.97 16.56 -16.62
N GLY A 178 -15.45 15.96 -15.54
CA GLY A 178 -14.49 16.61 -14.63
C GLY A 178 -13.15 16.93 -15.31
N GLU A 179 -12.66 16.05 -16.17
CA GLU A 179 -11.42 16.26 -16.93
C GLU A 179 -11.53 17.39 -17.97
N GLN A 180 -12.71 17.56 -18.58
CA GLN A 180 -12.93 18.61 -19.60
C GLN A 180 -13.03 20.02 -19.02
N GLN A 181 -13.33 20.21 -17.74
CA GLN A 181 -13.40 21.53 -17.11
C GLN A 181 -12.04 22.17 -16.86
N HIS A 182 -10.93 21.43 -16.97
CA HIS A 182 -9.59 21.96 -16.81
C HIS A 182 -8.82 22.22 -18.12
N ALA A 183 -9.49 22.16 -19.27
CA ALA A 183 -8.88 22.39 -20.58
C ALA A 183 -8.80 23.88 -20.96
N VAL A 184 -8.29 24.73 -20.08
CA VAL A 184 -7.83 26.07 -20.46
C VAL A 184 -6.40 25.94 -20.95
N LYS A 185 -6.12 26.42 -22.19
CA LYS A 185 -4.75 26.53 -22.74
C LYS A 185 -3.99 27.62 -21.99
N GLU A 186 -3.57 27.34 -20.77
CA GLU A 186 -2.58 28.17 -20.06
C GLU A 186 -1.18 27.63 -20.29
N GLU A 187 -0.18 28.53 -20.33
CA GLU A 187 1.22 28.15 -20.38
C GLU A 187 1.55 27.22 -19.20
N PRO A 188 2.29 26.14 -19.44
CA PRO A 188 2.66 25.21 -18.37
C PRO A 188 3.50 25.94 -17.31
N ALA A 189 3.24 25.62 -16.04
CA ALA A 189 4.06 26.09 -14.92
C ALA A 189 5.45 25.44 -14.96
N ILE A 190 5.50 24.17 -15.40
CA ILE A 190 6.73 23.38 -15.53
C ILE A 190 6.61 22.54 -16.81
N GLN A 191 7.67 22.49 -17.60
CA GLN A 191 7.78 21.60 -18.75
C GLN A 191 9.16 20.97 -18.77
N LEU A 192 9.19 19.65 -18.85
CA LEU A 192 10.38 18.85 -19.18
C LEU A 192 10.13 18.22 -20.55
N LYS A 193 11.17 18.14 -21.37
CA LYS A 193 11.09 17.50 -22.68
C LYS A 193 12.34 16.70 -22.93
N ASP A 194 12.16 15.42 -23.22
CA ASP A 194 13.20 14.45 -23.58
C ASP A 194 14.39 14.47 -22.60
N VAL A 195 14.09 14.55 -21.29
CA VAL A 195 15.08 14.75 -20.22
C VAL A 195 15.72 13.44 -19.81
N TRP A 196 17.05 13.44 -19.80
CA TRP A 196 17.89 12.34 -19.33
C TRP A 196 18.75 12.82 -18.16
N PHE A 197 18.99 11.94 -17.18
CA PHE A 197 19.84 12.26 -16.03
C PHE A 197 20.51 11.03 -15.41
N ARG A 198 21.80 11.19 -15.10
CA ARG A 198 22.62 10.29 -14.29
C ARG A 198 23.42 11.07 -13.26
N TYR A 199 23.79 10.44 -12.16
CA TYR A 199 24.56 11.10 -11.10
C TYR A 199 26.04 11.30 -11.46
N GLU A 200 26.62 10.30 -12.12
CA GLU A 200 28.03 10.27 -12.54
C GLU A 200 28.13 9.84 -14.01
N LYS A 201 29.19 10.22 -14.67
CA LYS A 201 29.40 10.02 -16.12
C LYS A 201 29.30 8.54 -16.52
N ASP A 202 29.78 7.64 -15.66
CA ASP A 202 29.83 6.20 -15.92
C ASP A 202 28.72 5.41 -15.19
N SER A 203 27.80 6.10 -14.50
CA SER A 203 26.66 5.45 -13.84
C SER A 203 25.47 5.30 -14.78
N PRO A 204 24.58 4.33 -14.52
CA PRO A 204 23.34 4.15 -15.28
C PRO A 204 22.43 5.38 -15.19
N ASP A 205 21.68 5.64 -16.27
CA ASP A 205 20.69 6.70 -16.28
C ASP A 205 19.57 6.39 -15.28
N VAL A 206 19.34 7.34 -14.38
CA VAL A 206 18.28 7.29 -13.35
C VAL A 206 16.96 7.83 -13.89
N VAL A 207 17.03 8.88 -14.73
CA VAL A 207 15.89 9.42 -15.48
C VAL A 207 16.19 9.25 -16.96
N ARG A 208 15.22 8.73 -17.72
CA ARG A 208 15.38 8.38 -19.12
C ARG A 208 14.19 8.91 -19.91
N ASP A 209 14.48 9.73 -20.92
CA ASP A 209 13.51 10.23 -21.90
C ASP A 209 12.22 10.78 -21.23
N LEU A 210 12.40 11.54 -20.14
CA LEU A 210 11.29 12.07 -19.36
C LEU A 210 10.72 13.32 -20.02
N SER A 211 9.49 13.22 -20.51
CA SER A 211 8.70 14.36 -20.96
C SER A 211 7.49 14.52 -20.03
N LEU A 212 7.33 15.72 -19.47
CA LEU A 212 6.35 16.03 -18.45
C LEU A 212 5.92 17.49 -18.56
N GLU A 213 4.62 17.73 -18.48
CA GLU A 213 4.03 19.06 -18.43
C GLU A 213 3.12 19.17 -17.20
N VAL A 214 3.31 20.20 -16.39
CA VAL A 214 2.48 20.53 -15.23
C VAL A 214 1.93 21.94 -15.43
N ARG A 215 0.61 22.11 -15.37
CA ARG A 215 -0.06 23.39 -15.56
C ARG A 215 -0.17 24.15 -14.25
N LYS A 216 -0.39 25.46 -14.35
CA LYS A 216 -0.64 26.27 -13.15
C LYS A 216 -1.87 25.82 -12.41
N GLY A 217 -1.77 25.67 -11.08
CA GLY A 217 -2.85 25.26 -10.21
C GLY A 217 -3.14 23.76 -10.21
N GLU A 218 -2.46 22.95 -11.02
CA GLU A 218 -2.60 21.49 -10.96
C GLU A 218 -1.92 20.90 -9.73
N PHE A 219 -2.60 19.91 -9.13
CA PHE A 219 -2.01 19.00 -8.14
C PHE A 219 -1.51 17.75 -8.86
N TYR A 220 -0.19 17.66 -9.04
CA TYR A 220 0.45 16.59 -9.79
C TYR A 220 1.12 15.58 -8.86
N ALA A 221 0.75 14.31 -8.95
CA ALA A 221 1.32 13.24 -8.13
C ALA A 221 2.34 12.42 -8.93
N LEU A 222 3.58 12.37 -8.44
CA LEU A 222 4.64 11.51 -8.97
C LEU A 222 4.71 10.22 -8.15
N VAL A 223 4.24 9.12 -8.71
CA VAL A 223 4.11 7.82 -8.02
C VAL A 223 5.08 6.77 -8.57
N GLY A 224 5.41 5.79 -7.76
CA GLY A 224 6.31 4.68 -8.14
C GLY A 224 7.00 4.06 -6.92
N GLY A 225 7.60 2.88 -7.07
CA GLY A 225 8.39 2.19 -6.04
C GLY A 225 9.67 2.93 -5.62
N ASN A 226 10.37 2.42 -4.62
CA ASN A 226 11.66 2.96 -4.22
C ASN A 226 12.71 2.73 -5.33
N GLY A 227 13.62 3.71 -5.52
CA GLY A 227 14.66 3.63 -6.56
C GLY A 227 14.20 3.95 -7.99
N THR A 228 12.93 4.29 -8.24
CA THR A 228 12.42 4.58 -9.60
C THR A 228 12.73 6.00 -10.11
N GLY A 229 13.52 6.78 -9.39
CA GLY A 229 13.93 8.11 -9.83
C GLY A 229 13.03 9.28 -9.42
N LYS A 230 11.99 9.06 -8.56
CA LYS A 230 11.07 10.14 -8.12
C LYS A 230 11.77 11.34 -7.52
N SER A 231 12.63 11.12 -6.52
CA SER A 231 13.38 12.19 -5.85
C SER A 231 14.36 12.88 -6.80
N THR A 232 14.92 12.13 -7.73
CA THR A 232 15.78 12.67 -8.80
C THR A 232 14.97 13.56 -9.73
N THR A 233 13.80 13.12 -10.16
CA THR A 233 12.87 13.93 -10.98
C THR A 233 12.45 15.20 -10.26
N LEU A 234 12.12 15.15 -8.96
CA LEU A 234 11.82 16.35 -8.17
C LEU A 234 13.02 17.29 -8.09
N SER A 235 14.26 16.77 -7.99
CA SER A 235 15.47 17.59 -8.01
C SER A 235 15.71 18.28 -9.36
N LEU A 236 15.31 17.66 -10.47
CA LEU A 236 15.32 18.27 -11.81
C LEU A 236 14.24 19.34 -11.94
N LEU A 237 13.01 19.07 -11.50
CA LEU A 237 11.89 20.01 -11.52
C LEU A 237 12.19 21.27 -10.69
N SER A 238 12.83 21.11 -9.54
CA SER A 238 13.26 22.21 -8.66
C SER A 238 14.56 22.87 -9.09
N ARG A 239 15.17 22.45 -10.19
CA ARG A 239 16.47 22.93 -10.73
C ARG A 239 17.65 22.80 -9.75
N VAL A 240 17.53 21.95 -8.73
CA VAL A 240 18.66 21.59 -7.85
C VAL A 240 19.69 20.78 -8.63
N ARG A 241 19.23 20.01 -9.63
CA ARG A 241 20.07 19.27 -10.57
C ARG A 241 19.72 19.67 -11.99
N GLN A 242 20.72 19.55 -12.88
CA GLN A 242 20.56 19.83 -14.31
C GLN A 242 20.63 18.53 -15.11
N PRO A 243 19.76 18.34 -16.10
CA PRO A 243 19.86 17.23 -17.05
C PRO A 243 21.06 17.45 -17.99
N TYR A 244 21.42 16.42 -18.73
CA TYR A 244 22.42 16.50 -19.79
C TYR A 244 21.78 16.33 -21.16
#